data_efe621663463042310da966e566982bd
#
_entry.id   efe621663463042310da966e566982bd
#
_cell.length_a   1.000
_cell.length_b   1.000
_cell.length_c   1.000
_cell.angle_alpha   90.00
_cell.angle_beta   90.00
_cell.angle_gamma   90.00
#
_symmetry.space_group_name_H-M   'P 1'
#
loop_
_entity.id
_entity.type
_entity.pdbx_description
1 polymer ?
#
loop_
_entity_poly.entity_id
_entity_poly.type
_entity_poly.pdbx_seq_one_letter_code
_entity_poly.pdbx_strand_id
1 'polypeptide(L)'
;MGEYTLPHELVGEQQRLALMSELLDPVERAHIARLGVRPGWRCLELGCGNGSIAEALAELVAPAGHVVASDIDLRYIVDPQVPWLEIRQIDILQDVIEQNSYDFVVARALLHHLTPARKALERMVTALKPGGTLLSVEPDMLACTVAEPDSMHTFWEGWLK
;
A
#
# COMPACT_ATOMS: atom_id res chain seq x y z
N MET A 1 12.51 13.30 10.43
CA MET A 1 12.45 12.65 9.10
C MET A 1 12.44 11.15 9.39
N GLY A 2 11.33 10.46 9.18
CA GLY A 2 11.29 9.00 9.29
C GLY A 2 12.12 8.44 8.13
N GLU A 3 13.20 7.70 8.44
CA GLU A 3 13.96 7.03 7.40
C GLU A 3 13.13 5.86 6.88
N TYR A 4 12.84 5.87 5.59
CA TYR A 4 12.34 4.71 4.88
C TYR A 4 13.44 3.64 4.84
N THR A 5 13.11 2.44 5.25
CA THR A 5 14.11 1.37 5.50
C THR A 5 14.79 0.88 4.22
N LEU A 6 14.13 1.00 3.05
CA LEU A 6 14.68 0.63 1.75
C LEU A 6 14.94 1.88 0.91
N PRO A 7 16.18 2.12 0.46
CA PRO A 7 16.45 3.23 -0.45
C PRO A 7 15.69 3.05 -1.77
N HIS A 8 14.92 4.05 -2.18
CA HIS A 8 14.19 4.04 -3.48
C HIS A 8 15.13 3.98 -4.71
N GLU A 9 16.42 4.05 -4.51
CA GLU A 9 17.45 4.04 -5.56
C GLU A 9 18.05 2.63 -5.80
N LEU A 10 17.47 1.59 -5.20
CA LEU A 10 17.97 0.23 -5.39
C LEU A 10 17.86 -0.18 -6.86
N VAL A 11 18.98 -0.61 -7.40
CA VAL A 11 19.02 -1.26 -8.72
C VAL A 11 18.08 -2.47 -8.68
N GLY A 12 17.03 -2.49 -9.53
CA GLY A 12 16.03 -3.58 -9.56
C GLY A 12 14.74 -3.29 -8.79
N GLU A 13 14.53 -2.09 -8.23
CA GLU A 13 13.31 -1.75 -7.48
C GLU A 13 12.05 -1.94 -8.34
N GLN A 14 12.06 -1.52 -9.60
CA GLN A 14 10.94 -1.75 -10.51
C GLN A 14 10.62 -3.25 -10.67
N GLN A 15 11.65 -4.09 -10.78
CA GLN A 15 11.47 -5.54 -10.87
C GLN A 15 10.95 -6.12 -9.57
N ARG A 16 11.43 -5.64 -8.42
CA ARG A 16 10.94 -6.03 -7.10
C ARG A 16 9.45 -5.74 -6.96
N LEU A 17 9.02 -4.53 -7.31
CA LEU A 17 7.62 -4.13 -7.26
C LEU A 17 6.75 -4.99 -8.19
N ALA A 18 7.23 -5.29 -9.40
CA ALA A 18 6.51 -6.15 -10.34
C ALA A 18 6.32 -7.58 -9.80
N LEU A 19 7.37 -8.18 -9.24
CA LEU A 19 7.31 -9.51 -8.63
C LEU A 19 6.41 -9.54 -7.38
N MET A 20 6.44 -8.49 -6.57
CA MET A 20 5.52 -8.37 -5.43
C MET A 20 4.06 -8.31 -5.89
N SER A 21 3.78 -7.55 -6.95
CA SER A 21 2.42 -7.48 -7.51
C SER A 21 1.99 -8.84 -8.06
N GLU A 22 2.82 -9.51 -8.85
CA GLU A 22 2.52 -10.84 -9.38
C GLU A 22 2.17 -11.85 -8.27
N LEU A 23 2.93 -11.83 -7.18
CA LEU A 23 2.75 -12.77 -6.06
C LEU A 23 1.55 -12.42 -5.16
N LEU A 24 1.36 -11.15 -4.82
CA LEU A 24 0.47 -10.74 -3.74
C LEU A 24 -0.88 -10.19 -4.22
N ASP A 25 -0.96 -9.62 -5.43
CA ASP A 25 -2.19 -9.02 -5.93
C ASP A 25 -3.38 -10.00 -5.95
N PRO A 26 -3.24 -11.27 -6.35
CA PRO A 26 -4.39 -12.18 -6.37
C PRO A 26 -5.03 -12.35 -4.99
N VAL A 27 -4.23 -12.42 -3.94
CA VAL A 27 -4.71 -12.57 -2.55
C VAL A 27 -5.34 -11.26 -2.07
N GLU A 28 -4.70 -10.14 -2.34
CA GLU A 28 -5.20 -8.84 -1.91
C GLU A 28 -6.50 -8.45 -2.61
N ARG A 29 -6.60 -8.67 -3.93
CA ARG A 29 -7.84 -8.49 -4.70
C ARG A 29 -8.98 -9.35 -4.14
N ALA A 30 -8.70 -10.57 -3.68
CA ALA A 30 -9.68 -11.42 -3.03
C ALA A 30 -10.15 -10.86 -1.68
N HIS A 31 -9.24 -10.26 -0.89
CA HIS A 31 -9.59 -9.57 0.36
C HIS A 31 -10.45 -8.33 0.08
N ILE A 32 -10.06 -7.49 -0.86
CA ILE A 32 -10.80 -6.29 -1.28
C ILE A 32 -12.24 -6.66 -1.71
N ALA A 33 -12.38 -7.71 -2.51
CA ALA A 33 -13.69 -8.20 -2.94
C ALA A 33 -14.56 -8.67 -1.76
N ARG A 34 -13.97 -9.39 -0.79
CA ARG A 34 -14.67 -9.85 0.43
C ARG A 34 -15.11 -8.71 1.33
N LEU A 35 -14.34 -7.62 1.37
CA LEU A 35 -14.66 -6.41 2.13
C LEU A 35 -15.75 -5.56 1.47
N GLY A 36 -16.19 -5.93 0.26
CA GLY A 36 -17.36 -5.38 -0.40
C GLY A 36 -17.12 -4.00 -1.03
N VAL A 37 -15.88 -3.72 -1.46
CA VAL A 37 -15.61 -2.52 -2.29
C VAL A 37 -16.48 -2.56 -3.54
N ARG A 38 -17.12 -1.45 -3.88
CA ARG A 38 -18.17 -1.40 -4.89
C ARG A 38 -18.21 -0.07 -5.63
N PRO A 39 -18.91 0.00 -6.78
CA PRO A 39 -19.09 1.22 -7.56
C PRO A 39 -19.56 2.40 -6.71
N GLY A 40 -18.97 3.57 -6.96
CA GLY A 40 -19.30 4.81 -6.28
C GLY A 40 -18.49 5.07 -4.99
N TRP A 41 -17.70 4.11 -4.51
CA TRP A 41 -16.85 4.31 -3.34
C TRP A 41 -15.66 5.24 -3.66
N ARG A 42 -15.25 6.00 -2.67
CA ARG A 42 -14.00 6.76 -2.68
C ARG A 42 -12.95 6.00 -1.88
N CYS A 43 -11.88 5.60 -2.56
CA CYS A 43 -10.80 4.78 -2.01
C CYS A 43 -9.49 5.58 -1.94
N LEU A 44 -8.65 5.25 -0.97
CA LEU A 44 -7.29 5.77 -0.82
C LEU A 44 -6.33 4.59 -0.69
N GLU A 45 -5.33 4.52 -1.56
CA GLU A 45 -4.17 3.65 -1.40
C GLU A 45 -2.96 4.47 -0.96
N LEU A 46 -2.31 4.04 0.11
CA LEU A 46 -1.11 4.65 0.66
C LEU A 46 0.08 3.70 0.48
N GLY A 47 1.17 4.20 -0.11
CA GLY A 47 2.31 3.36 -0.51
C GLY A 47 1.99 2.49 -1.72
N CYS A 48 1.46 3.09 -2.78
CA CYS A 48 0.94 2.34 -3.93
C CYS A 48 2.01 1.69 -4.82
N GLY A 49 3.29 2.05 -4.64
CA GLY A 49 4.41 1.48 -5.39
C GLY A 49 4.23 1.61 -6.91
N ASN A 50 3.96 0.51 -7.60
CA ASN A 50 3.69 0.52 -9.05
C ASN A 50 2.22 0.77 -9.43
N GLY A 51 1.32 0.88 -8.45
CA GLY A 51 -0.09 1.22 -8.66
C GLY A 51 -1.03 0.05 -8.98
N SER A 52 -0.58 -1.19 -8.88
CA SER A 52 -1.37 -2.37 -9.30
C SER A 52 -2.67 -2.57 -8.52
N ILE A 53 -2.70 -2.20 -7.25
CA ILE A 53 -3.90 -2.27 -6.42
C ILE A 53 -4.81 -1.06 -6.65
N ALA A 54 -4.22 0.14 -6.85
CA ALA A 54 -5.01 1.32 -7.24
C ALA A 54 -5.78 1.10 -8.54
N GLU A 55 -5.14 0.47 -9.53
CA GLU A 55 -5.79 0.11 -10.79
C GLU A 55 -6.95 -0.87 -10.56
N ALA A 56 -6.74 -1.91 -9.75
CA ALA A 56 -7.79 -2.85 -9.38
C ALA A 56 -8.97 -2.18 -8.65
N LEU A 57 -8.68 -1.26 -7.74
CA LEU A 57 -9.70 -0.47 -7.06
C LEU A 57 -10.46 0.42 -8.03
N ALA A 58 -9.75 1.05 -8.97
CA ALA A 58 -10.36 1.91 -9.99
C ALA A 58 -11.39 1.15 -10.85
N GLU A 59 -11.06 -0.10 -11.23
CA GLU A 59 -12.00 -0.98 -11.93
C GLU A 59 -13.28 -1.27 -11.10
N LEU A 60 -13.10 -1.52 -9.78
CA LEU A 60 -14.21 -1.87 -8.89
C LEU A 60 -15.13 -0.69 -8.57
N VAL A 61 -14.59 0.52 -8.45
CA VAL A 61 -15.38 1.70 -8.06
C VAL A 61 -15.99 2.45 -9.25
N ALA A 62 -15.53 2.16 -10.46
CA ALA A 62 -15.97 2.80 -11.70
C ALA A 62 -17.48 2.64 -11.95
N PRO A 63 -18.10 3.57 -12.73
CA PRO A 63 -17.57 4.86 -13.17
C PRO A 63 -17.85 6.01 -12.19
N ALA A 64 -18.58 5.75 -11.10
CA ALA A 64 -19.08 6.77 -10.17
C ALA A 64 -18.22 6.96 -8.92
N GLY A 65 -17.23 6.08 -8.71
CA GLY A 65 -16.29 6.16 -7.61
C GLY A 65 -15.02 6.94 -7.95
N HIS A 66 -14.12 6.99 -6.99
CA HIS A 66 -12.83 7.66 -7.16
C HIS A 66 -11.75 6.99 -6.32
N VAL A 67 -10.57 6.81 -6.88
CA VAL A 67 -9.39 6.27 -6.20
C VAL A 67 -8.30 7.34 -6.15
N VAL A 68 -7.73 7.54 -4.98
CA VAL A 68 -6.47 8.26 -4.81
C VAL A 68 -5.39 7.23 -4.55
N ALA A 69 -4.46 7.09 -5.50
CA ALA A 69 -3.24 6.31 -5.34
C ALA A 69 -2.11 7.24 -4.87
N SER A 70 -1.45 6.91 -3.78
CA SER A 70 -0.40 7.77 -3.26
C SER A 70 0.85 7.02 -2.84
N ASP A 71 1.98 7.66 -3.08
CA ASP A 71 3.29 7.20 -2.63
C ASP A 71 4.17 8.42 -2.35
N ILE A 72 5.24 8.22 -1.61
CA ILE A 72 6.29 9.24 -1.43
C ILE A 72 7.15 9.38 -2.69
N ASP A 73 7.21 8.32 -3.50
CA ASP A 73 7.98 8.25 -4.75
C ASP A 73 7.12 7.72 -5.91
N LEU A 74 6.78 8.58 -6.84
CA LEU A 74 5.89 8.25 -7.97
C LEU A 74 6.61 7.68 -9.20
N ARG A 75 7.92 7.45 -9.15
CA ARG A 75 8.72 7.04 -10.34
C ARG A 75 8.29 5.71 -10.95
N TYR A 76 7.68 4.84 -10.16
CA TYR A 76 7.35 3.48 -10.57
C TYR A 76 5.87 3.28 -10.89
N ILE A 77 5.04 4.26 -10.60
CA ILE A 77 3.62 4.17 -10.88
C ILE A 77 3.34 4.38 -12.37
N VAL A 78 2.49 3.54 -12.92
CA VAL A 78 1.97 3.71 -14.28
C VAL A 78 0.57 4.31 -14.17
N ASP A 79 0.40 5.52 -14.68
CA ASP A 79 -0.91 6.17 -14.71
C ASP A 79 -1.75 5.59 -15.85
N PRO A 80 -2.84 4.87 -15.55
CA PRO A 80 -3.71 4.29 -16.59
C PRO A 80 -4.57 5.35 -17.31
N GLN A 81 -4.44 6.64 -16.96
CA GLN A 81 -5.18 7.75 -17.58
C GLN A 81 -6.70 7.57 -17.54
N VAL A 82 -7.21 7.06 -16.41
CA VAL A 82 -8.66 6.92 -16.20
C VAL A 82 -9.19 8.02 -15.29
N PRO A 83 -10.37 8.61 -15.58
CA PRO A 83 -10.86 9.81 -14.88
C PRO A 83 -11.13 9.62 -13.38
N TRP A 84 -11.31 8.39 -12.93
CA TRP A 84 -11.62 8.04 -11.54
C TRP A 84 -10.42 7.54 -10.74
N LEU A 85 -9.19 7.64 -11.29
CA LEU A 85 -7.94 7.38 -10.59
C LEU A 85 -7.08 8.65 -10.61
N GLU A 86 -6.72 9.12 -9.44
CA GLU A 86 -5.82 10.25 -9.23
C GLU A 86 -4.54 9.76 -8.54
N ILE A 87 -3.39 10.16 -9.06
CA ILE A 87 -2.08 9.85 -8.49
C ILE A 87 -1.57 11.07 -7.74
N ARG A 88 -1.19 10.89 -6.48
CA ARG A 88 -0.66 11.96 -5.62
C ARG A 88 0.64 11.56 -4.95
N GLN A 89 1.58 12.48 -4.88
CA GLN A 89 2.73 12.32 -4.00
C GLN A 89 2.34 12.73 -2.58
N ILE A 90 2.41 11.80 -1.63
CA ILE A 90 2.02 12.02 -0.23
C ILE A 90 3.02 11.30 0.70
N ASP A 91 3.63 12.07 1.61
CA ASP A 91 4.26 11.53 2.81
C ASP A 91 3.18 11.35 3.89
N ILE A 92 2.81 10.09 4.16
CA ILE A 92 1.78 9.77 5.15
C ILE A 92 2.08 10.32 6.55
N LEU A 93 3.33 10.57 6.91
CA LEU A 93 3.69 11.09 8.23
C LEU A 93 3.61 12.62 8.32
N GLN A 94 3.64 13.35 7.20
CA GLN A 94 3.78 14.81 7.17
C GLN A 94 2.64 15.51 6.44
N ASP A 95 2.26 15.05 5.25
CA ASP A 95 1.34 15.75 4.38
C ASP A 95 -0.10 15.68 4.85
N VAL A 96 -0.95 16.59 4.37
CA VAL A 96 -2.36 16.62 4.69
C VAL A 96 -3.09 15.52 3.92
N ILE A 97 -3.84 14.69 4.64
CA ILE A 97 -4.76 13.70 4.09
C ILE A 97 -6.18 14.12 4.48
N GLU A 98 -7.11 14.07 3.50
CA GLU A 98 -8.50 14.45 3.74
C GLU A 98 -9.15 13.54 4.78
N GLN A 99 -9.67 14.16 5.85
CA GLN A 99 -10.34 13.45 6.95
C GLN A 99 -11.79 13.10 6.59
N ASN A 100 -12.27 11.98 7.12
CA ASN A 100 -13.67 11.53 6.96
C ASN A 100 -14.12 11.50 5.48
N SER A 101 -13.23 11.13 4.57
CA SER A 101 -13.43 11.32 3.13
C SER A 101 -13.48 10.02 2.33
N TYR A 102 -12.97 8.92 2.87
CA TYR A 102 -12.81 7.68 2.14
C TYR A 102 -13.71 6.57 2.70
N ASP A 103 -14.33 5.80 1.81
CA ASP A 103 -15.10 4.60 2.16
C ASP A 103 -14.17 3.42 2.44
N PHE A 104 -13.00 3.41 1.78
CA PHE A 104 -11.99 2.38 1.90
C PHE A 104 -10.59 2.99 1.87
N VAL A 105 -9.74 2.57 2.82
CA VAL A 105 -8.32 2.92 2.86
C VAL A 105 -7.52 1.63 2.85
N VAL A 106 -6.50 1.55 2.01
CA VAL A 106 -5.63 0.37 1.92
C VAL A 106 -4.15 0.77 1.92
N ALA A 107 -3.34 -0.08 2.54
CA ALA A 107 -1.90 -0.03 2.43
C ALA A 107 -1.34 -1.46 2.46
N ARG A 108 -0.35 -1.71 1.61
CA ARG A 108 0.38 -2.96 1.56
C ARG A 108 1.87 -2.72 1.77
N ALA A 109 2.46 -3.48 2.71
CA ALA A 109 3.88 -3.44 3.00
C ALA A 109 4.40 -2.00 3.25
N LEU A 110 3.62 -1.19 3.97
CA LEU A 110 3.92 0.21 4.25
C LEU A 110 4.29 0.46 5.71
N LEU A 111 3.48 -0.02 6.65
CA LEU A 111 3.61 0.37 8.05
C LEU A 111 4.92 -0.10 8.68
N HIS A 112 5.44 -1.26 8.27
CA HIS A 112 6.71 -1.79 8.77
C HIS A 112 7.93 -0.94 8.36
N HIS A 113 7.80 -0.07 7.36
CA HIS A 113 8.84 0.88 6.97
C HIS A 113 8.78 2.21 7.74
N LEU A 114 7.71 2.46 8.51
CA LEU A 114 7.44 3.77 9.09
C LEU A 114 7.74 3.82 10.60
N THR A 115 8.40 4.90 11.01
CA THR A 115 8.61 5.20 12.42
C THR A 115 8.13 6.62 12.73
N PRO A 116 7.08 6.78 13.56
CA PRO A 116 6.29 5.74 14.23
C PRO A 116 5.12 5.22 13.35
N ALA A 117 5.03 3.91 13.14
CA ALA A 117 3.94 3.26 12.39
C ALA A 117 2.55 3.60 12.94
N ARG A 118 2.44 3.74 14.26
CA ARG A 118 1.18 4.13 14.93
C ARG A 118 0.61 5.45 14.41
N LYS A 119 1.46 6.44 14.17
CA LYS A 119 1.01 7.74 13.63
C LYS A 119 0.43 7.60 12.24
N ALA A 120 1.05 6.78 11.40
CA ALA A 120 0.53 6.48 10.07
C ALA A 120 -0.84 5.80 10.15
N LEU A 121 -0.98 4.77 10.99
CA LEU A 121 -2.24 4.06 11.21
C LEU A 121 -3.35 4.99 11.70
N GLU A 122 -3.07 5.87 12.65
CA GLU A 122 -4.04 6.87 13.15
C GLU A 122 -4.51 7.80 12.03
N ARG A 123 -3.61 8.20 11.13
CA ARG A 123 -3.96 9.04 9.97
C ARG A 123 -4.81 8.29 8.95
N MET A 124 -4.51 7.02 8.70
CA MET A 124 -5.34 6.16 7.84
C MET A 124 -6.76 6.04 8.38
N VAL A 125 -6.91 5.79 9.69
CA VAL A 125 -8.22 5.72 10.36
C VAL A 125 -8.96 7.05 10.30
N THR A 126 -8.25 8.18 10.50
CA THR A 126 -8.86 9.51 10.44
C THR A 126 -9.34 9.89 9.03
N ALA A 127 -8.70 9.34 7.99
CA ALA A 127 -9.12 9.56 6.60
C ALA A 127 -10.44 8.85 6.25
N LEU A 128 -10.79 7.78 6.97
CA LEU A 128 -12.02 7.02 6.76
C LEU A 128 -13.26 7.82 7.17
N LYS A 129 -14.32 7.68 6.38
CA LYS A 129 -15.68 8.06 6.80
C LYS A 129 -16.12 7.20 7.98
N PRO A 130 -17.08 7.67 8.80
CA PRO A 130 -17.75 6.81 9.76
C PRO A 130 -18.30 5.53 9.09
N GLY A 131 -17.89 4.36 9.58
CA GLY A 131 -18.26 3.09 8.98
C GLY A 131 -17.41 2.66 7.77
N GLY A 132 -16.40 3.43 7.38
CA GLY A 132 -15.43 3.05 6.36
C GLY A 132 -14.53 1.90 6.81
N THR A 133 -13.86 1.26 5.86
CA THR A 133 -13.05 0.07 6.07
C THR A 133 -11.57 0.35 5.82
N LEU A 134 -10.71 -0.12 6.72
CA LEU A 134 -9.25 -0.14 6.55
C LEU A 134 -8.76 -1.56 6.26
N LEU A 135 -7.94 -1.71 5.23
CA LEU A 135 -7.15 -2.91 4.95
C LEU A 135 -5.67 -2.56 5.06
N SER A 136 -4.96 -3.20 5.98
CA SER A 136 -3.49 -3.15 6.04
C SER A 136 -2.94 -4.55 5.88
N VAL A 137 -2.08 -4.74 4.90
CA VAL A 137 -1.41 -6.02 4.61
C VAL A 137 0.08 -5.84 4.86
N GLU A 138 0.58 -6.49 5.89
CA GLU A 138 1.98 -6.35 6.30
C GLU A 138 2.69 -7.72 6.31
N PRO A 139 3.98 -7.79 5.97
CA PRO A 139 4.72 -9.04 6.04
C PRO A 139 4.93 -9.46 7.50
N ASP A 140 4.67 -10.74 7.80
CA ASP A 140 5.12 -11.35 9.05
C ASP A 140 6.56 -11.81 8.91
N MET A 141 7.50 -10.96 9.32
CA MET A 141 8.93 -11.24 9.22
C MET A 141 9.37 -12.35 10.20
N LEU A 142 8.57 -12.69 11.22
CA LEU A 142 8.90 -13.76 12.15
C LEU A 142 8.96 -15.13 11.44
N ALA A 143 8.08 -15.35 10.46
CA ALA A 143 8.08 -16.56 9.65
C ALA A 143 9.39 -16.75 8.85
N CYS A 144 10.07 -15.67 8.51
CA CYS A 144 11.33 -15.71 7.78
C CYS A 144 12.50 -16.24 8.62
N THR A 145 12.40 -16.18 9.96
CA THR A 145 13.48 -16.64 10.87
C THR A 145 13.58 -18.15 10.98
N VAL A 146 12.56 -18.88 10.51
CA VAL A 146 12.51 -20.36 10.50
C VAL A 146 12.73 -20.94 9.10
N ALA A 147 13.24 -20.14 8.17
CA ALA A 147 13.46 -20.58 6.80
C ALA A 147 14.61 -21.60 6.69
N GLU A 148 14.42 -22.62 5.89
CA GLU A 148 15.47 -23.56 5.48
C GLU A 148 15.90 -23.25 4.02
N PRO A 149 17.17 -23.44 3.68
CA PRO A 149 18.31 -23.95 4.49
C PRO A 149 18.90 -22.92 5.46
N ASP A 150 19.80 -23.35 6.35
CA ASP A 150 20.48 -22.52 7.36
C ASP A 150 21.09 -21.22 6.81
N SER A 151 21.50 -21.20 5.55
CA SER A 151 21.99 -19.99 4.87
C SER A 151 20.91 -18.89 4.77
N MET A 152 19.64 -19.26 4.62
CA MET A 152 18.53 -18.33 4.61
C MET A 152 18.24 -17.80 6.02
N HIS A 153 18.36 -18.64 7.03
CA HIS A 153 18.25 -18.24 8.42
C HIS A 153 19.28 -17.16 8.76
N THR A 154 20.56 -17.39 8.44
CA THR A 154 21.64 -16.42 8.65
C THR A 154 21.42 -15.11 7.89
N PHE A 155 20.88 -15.17 6.65
CA PHE A 155 20.53 -14.00 5.88
C PHE A 155 19.46 -13.17 6.60
N TRP A 156 18.37 -13.80 7.04
CA TRP A 156 17.27 -13.11 7.72
C TRP A 156 17.67 -12.55 9.09
N GLU A 157 18.48 -13.26 9.86
CA GLU A 157 19.05 -12.73 11.13
C GLU A 157 19.89 -11.47 10.91
N GLY A 158 20.63 -11.39 9.81
CA GLY A 158 21.40 -10.21 9.44
C GLY A 158 20.52 -9.04 9.02
N TRP A 159 19.37 -9.34 8.41
CA TRP A 159 18.44 -8.31 7.87
C TRP A 159 17.52 -7.72 8.93
N LEU A 160 17.21 -8.49 10.00
CA LEU A 160 16.33 -8.07 11.11
C LEU A 160 17.05 -7.26 12.21
N LYS A 161 18.36 -7.06 12.10
CA LYS A 161 19.17 -6.25 13.03
C LYS A 161 19.27 -4.81 12.59
#